data_b39fe7264d69b16071ce94cb64907b64
#
_entry.id   b39fe7264d69b16071ce94cb64907b64
#
_cell.length_a   1.000
_cell.length_b   1.000
_cell.length_c   1.000
_cell.angle_alpha   90.00
_cell.angle_beta   90.00
_cell.angle_gamma   90.00
#
_symmetry.space_group_name_H-M   'P 1'
#
loop_
_entity.id
_entity.type
_entity.pdbx_description
1 polymer ?
#
loop_
_entity_poly.entity_id
_entity_poly.type
_entity_poly.pdbx_seq_one_letter_code
_entity_poly.pdbx_strand_id
1 'polypeptide(L)'
;MNKLLLPLASLLSGVSLLVVGTGLLFSAIGAQAGSAKFSGLVTGLVMSAYFAGFVYGTYSCPAIIRKVGHIRAFAAMASIASALPLLHALWLNAWFWAGLRFTSGVCIVGLYIVVESWLNVVATSQQRGKVFAAYMAVSSVSLALGQWLILVGDRFGFTPFALVSILFSFALLPLTLTPVEEPQPSEAPKLGLLKLFAISPIGVITALGSGLLNGALLSLGHVFGQGVGFSETGIATFMAATILGGAVLQWPVGHLSDRRDRRWVLFWVCAMGAVVAGAGFYLAREYESWLIVLGALYGGLVFTIYGLGVAHVNDLIDPDRVLEVTGGLLLLYGIGATLGPTLGGSLMDLLGPESLMLYFAGILAALSLTVWYFAGKVAHGFGASSQKSNYVLMGSGSQAVLQMDPRREQNTRPSSVVQGPGSSAELP
;
A
#
# COMPACT_ATOMS: atom_id res chain seq x y z
N MET A 1 -6.64 18.82 -24.68
CA MET A 1 -6.71 18.77 -23.21
C MET A 1 -7.98 18.07 -22.72
N ASN A 2 -9.17 18.39 -23.26
CA ASN A 2 -10.44 17.77 -22.80
C ASN A 2 -10.59 16.26 -23.05
N LYS A 3 -9.93 15.69 -24.06
CA LYS A 3 -10.05 14.24 -24.39
C LYS A 3 -9.37 13.31 -23.36
N LEU A 4 -8.42 13.81 -22.58
CA LEU A 4 -7.69 13.03 -21.55
C LEU A 4 -8.30 13.23 -20.16
N LEU A 5 -8.80 14.43 -19.86
CA LEU A 5 -9.28 14.78 -18.51
C LEU A 5 -10.51 13.97 -18.11
N LEU A 6 -11.45 13.74 -19.04
CA LEU A 6 -12.69 13.02 -18.72
C LEU A 6 -12.45 11.53 -18.38
N PRO A 7 -11.70 10.73 -19.19
CA PRO A 7 -11.38 9.35 -18.83
C PRO A 7 -10.60 9.25 -17.52
N LEU A 8 -9.61 10.14 -17.32
CA LEU A 8 -8.81 10.15 -16.09
C LEU A 8 -9.68 10.45 -14.86
N ALA A 9 -10.52 11.49 -14.92
CA ALA A 9 -11.41 11.84 -13.81
C ALA A 9 -12.40 10.71 -13.50
N SER A 10 -12.93 10.05 -14.53
CA SER A 10 -13.82 8.90 -14.37
C SER A 10 -13.11 7.72 -13.69
N LEU A 11 -11.92 7.34 -14.15
CA LEU A 11 -11.14 6.27 -13.53
C LEU A 11 -10.79 6.60 -12.07
N LEU A 12 -10.31 7.82 -11.78
CA LEU A 12 -9.98 8.25 -10.44
C LEU A 12 -11.20 8.32 -9.50
N SER A 13 -12.38 8.69 -10.01
CA SER A 13 -13.62 8.66 -9.21
C SER A 13 -14.04 7.23 -8.86
N GLY A 14 -13.92 6.28 -9.78
CA GLY A 14 -14.15 4.86 -9.50
C GLY A 14 -13.19 4.31 -8.45
N VAL A 15 -11.89 4.64 -8.58
CA VAL A 15 -10.88 4.31 -7.56
C VAL A 15 -11.24 4.91 -6.21
N SER A 16 -11.61 6.20 -6.18
CA SER A 16 -11.98 6.87 -4.94
C SER A 16 -13.09 6.12 -4.20
N LEU A 17 -14.16 5.74 -4.91
CA LEU A 17 -15.28 4.99 -4.31
C LEU A 17 -14.83 3.61 -3.80
N LEU A 18 -14.01 2.88 -4.56
CA LEU A 18 -13.46 1.59 -4.12
C LEU A 18 -12.60 1.74 -2.87
N VAL A 19 -11.74 2.75 -2.82
CA VAL A 19 -10.79 2.93 -1.71
C VAL A 19 -11.49 3.47 -0.47
N VAL A 20 -12.49 4.38 -0.61
CA VAL A 20 -13.36 4.79 0.51
C VAL A 20 -14.08 3.58 1.09
N GLY A 21 -14.70 2.74 0.24
CA GLY A 21 -15.37 1.52 0.67
C GLY A 21 -14.42 0.54 1.35
N THR A 22 -13.19 0.38 0.85
CA THR A 22 -12.18 -0.47 1.47
C THR A 22 -11.77 0.05 2.86
N GLY A 23 -11.53 1.35 3.00
CA GLY A 23 -11.21 1.99 4.28
C GLY A 23 -12.34 1.80 5.30
N LEU A 24 -13.58 2.05 4.89
CA LEU A 24 -14.76 1.83 5.73
C LEU A 24 -14.90 0.35 6.14
N LEU A 25 -14.65 -0.59 5.22
CA LEU A 25 -14.77 -2.02 5.51
C LEU A 25 -13.74 -2.48 6.55
N PHE A 26 -12.50 -1.98 6.51
CA PHE A 26 -11.51 -2.25 7.55
C PHE A 26 -11.97 -1.76 8.92
N SER A 27 -12.48 -0.52 9.00
CA SER A 27 -13.02 0.04 10.24
C SER A 27 -14.26 -0.71 10.72
N ALA A 28 -15.20 -1.04 9.83
CA ALA A 28 -16.45 -1.74 10.19
C ALA A 28 -16.18 -3.13 10.77
N ILE A 29 -15.28 -3.91 10.15
CA ILE A 29 -14.92 -5.23 10.64
C ILE A 29 -14.18 -5.12 11.98
N GLY A 30 -13.25 -4.14 12.13
CA GLY A 30 -12.55 -3.91 13.39
C GLY A 30 -13.51 -3.53 14.52
N ALA A 31 -14.45 -2.61 14.27
CA ALA A 31 -15.48 -2.19 15.21
C ALA A 31 -16.37 -3.36 15.65
N GLN A 32 -16.85 -4.12 14.68
CA GLN A 32 -17.74 -5.25 14.95
C GLN A 32 -17.03 -6.42 15.66
N ALA A 33 -15.77 -6.70 15.30
CA ALA A 33 -14.95 -7.72 15.97
C ALA A 33 -14.72 -7.36 17.45
N GLY A 34 -14.44 -6.09 17.75
CA GLY A 34 -14.31 -5.58 19.12
C GLY A 34 -15.64 -5.69 19.89
N SER A 35 -16.75 -5.27 19.28
CA SER A 35 -18.09 -5.41 19.86
C SER A 35 -18.46 -6.87 20.12
N ALA A 36 -18.13 -7.79 19.22
CA ALA A 36 -18.35 -9.22 19.35
C ALA A 36 -17.35 -9.91 20.31
N LYS A 37 -16.42 -9.16 20.90
CA LYS A 37 -15.39 -9.65 21.82
C LYS A 37 -14.52 -10.78 21.22
N PHE A 38 -14.21 -10.68 19.92
CA PHE A 38 -13.23 -11.56 19.32
C PHE A 38 -11.88 -11.29 19.98
N SER A 39 -11.10 -12.36 20.24
CA SER A 39 -9.73 -12.17 20.71
C SER A 39 -8.87 -11.46 19.64
N GLY A 40 -7.77 -10.82 20.04
CA GLY A 40 -6.85 -10.15 19.14
C GLY A 40 -6.27 -11.11 18.11
N LEU A 41 -5.95 -12.36 18.49
CA LEU A 41 -5.50 -13.42 17.60
C LEU A 41 -6.58 -13.75 16.54
N VAL A 42 -7.82 -13.95 16.97
CA VAL A 42 -8.93 -14.29 16.04
C VAL A 42 -9.19 -13.14 15.09
N THR A 43 -9.24 -11.90 15.60
CA THR A 43 -9.38 -10.69 14.78
C THR A 43 -8.21 -10.56 13.81
N GLY A 44 -6.99 -10.79 14.28
CA GLY A 44 -5.78 -10.81 13.46
C GLY A 44 -5.86 -11.82 12.32
N LEU A 45 -6.29 -13.05 12.58
CA LEU A 45 -6.47 -14.11 11.58
C LEU A 45 -7.53 -13.72 10.51
N VAL A 46 -8.68 -13.19 10.95
CA VAL A 46 -9.73 -12.70 10.05
C VAL A 46 -9.19 -11.60 9.13
N MET A 47 -8.45 -10.65 9.70
CA MET A 47 -7.87 -9.55 8.94
C MET A 47 -6.73 -10.00 8.02
N SER A 48 -5.88 -10.93 8.47
CA SER A 48 -4.80 -11.54 7.69
C SER A 48 -5.33 -12.25 6.43
N ALA A 49 -6.51 -12.86 6.51
CA ALA A 49 -7.14 -13.54 5.39
C ALA A 49 -7.36 -12.61 4.18
N TYR A 50 -7.64 -11.32 4.41
CA TYR A 50 -7.74 -10.33 3.33
C TYR A 50 -6.42 -10.19 2.56
N PHE A 51 -5.31 -10.03 3.26
CA PHE A 51 -4.00 -9.87 2.63
C PHE A 51 -3.54 -11.17 1.96
N ALA A 52 -3.85 -12.33 2.55
CA ALA A 52 -3.62 -13.62 1.90
C ALA A 52 -4.40 -13.74 0.59
N GLY A 53 -5.68 -13.32 0.58
CA GLY A 53 -6.50 -13.24 -0.62
C GLY A 53 -5.95 -12.26 -1.64
N PHE A 54 -5.46 -11.10 -1.19
CA PHE A 54 -4.83 -10.09 -2.04
C PHE A 54 -3.56 -10.64 -2.73
N VAL A 55 -2.68 -11.31 -1.98
CA VAL A 55 -1.49 -11.97 -2.52
C VAL A 55 -1.88 -13.06 -3.52
N TYR A 56 -2.82 -13.94 -3.17
CA TYR A 56 -3.31 -14.99 -4.07
C TYR A 56 -3.91 -14.39 -5.36
N GLY A 57 -4.74 -13.35 -5.23
CA GLY A 57 -5.38 -12.67 -6.34
C GLY A 57 -4.39 -11.97 -7.28
N THR A 58 -3.26 -11.49 -6.77
CA THR A 58 -2.18 -10.91 -7.59
C THR A 58 -1.69 -11.88 -8.68
N TYR A 59 -1.71 -13.18 -8.40
CA TYR A 59 -1.28 -14.21 -9.35
C TYR A 59 -2.45 -14.85 -10.15
N SER A 60 -3.63 -14.96 -9.54
CA SER A 60 -4.78 -15.63 -10.18
C SER A 60 -5.62 -14.68 -11.06
N CYS A 61 -5.82 -13.43 -10.65
CA CYS A 61 -6.67 -12.49 -11.40
C CYS A 61 -6.16 -12.15 -12.81
N PRO A 62 -4.85 -12.00 -13.09
CA PRO A 62 -4.39 -11.76 -14.45
C PRO A 62 -4.80 -12.86 -15.44
N ALA A 63 -4.84 -14.12 -15.01
CA ALA A 63 -5.30 -15.23 -15.85
C ALA A 63 -6.82 -15.14 -16.14
N ILE A 64 -7.61 -14.73 -15.17
CA ILE A 64 -9.05 -14.48 -15.34
C ILE A 64 -9.29 -13.33 -16.31
N ILE A 65 -8.58 -12.19 -16.08
CA ILE A 65 -8.71 -10.99 -16.92
C ILE A 65 -8.34 -11.29 -18.38
N ARG A 66 -7.27 -12.04 -18.62
CA ARG A 66 -6.89 -12.47 -19.99
C ARG A 66 -7.96 -13.32 -20.67
N LYS A 67 -8.67 -14.17 -19.90
CA LYS A 67 -9.67 -15.10 -20.45
C LYS A 67 -10.99 -14.40 -20.75
N VAL A 68 -11.44 -13.47 -19.90
CA VAL A 68 -12.79 -12.90 -20.02
C VAL A 68 -12.81 -11.41 -20.45
N GLY A 69 -11.65 -10.75 -20.49
CA GLY A 69 -11.50 -9.32 -20.75
C GLY A 69 -11.63 -8.45 -19.50
N HIS A 70 -11.11 -7.22 -19.56
CA HIS A 70 -11.03 -6.30 -18.42
C HIS A 70 -12.40 -5.90 -17.86
N ILE A 71 -13.34 -5.51 -18.73
CA ILE A 71 -14.67 -5.03 -18.32
C ILE A 71 -15.47 -6.12 -17.62
N ARG A 72 -15.50 -7.35 -18.19
CA ARG A 72 -16.25 -8.47 -17.61
C ARG A 72 -15.63 -8.93 -16.31
N ALA A 73 -14.30 -9.02 -16.23
CA ALA A 73 -13.59 -9.35 -15.00
C ALA A 73 -13.88 -8.32 -13.90
N PHE A 74 -13.83 -7.02 -14.24
CA PHE A 74 -14.17 -5.94 -13.32
C PHE A 74 -15.60 -6.05 -12.79
N ALA A 75 -16.59 -6.21 -13.69
CA ALA A 75 -17.99 -6.32 -13.31
C ALA A 75 -18.24 -7.52 -12.38
N ALA A 76 -17.68 -8.69 -12.70
CA ALA A 76 -17.81 -9.88 -11.87
C ALA A 76 -17.19 -9.68 -10.47
N MET A 77 -15.95 -9.15 -10.41
CA MET A 77 -15.26 -8.91 -9.13
C MET A 77 -15.93 -7.82 -8.30
N ALA A 78 -16.43 -6.74 -8.91
CA ALA A 78 -17.17 -5.68 -8.23
C ALA A 78 -18.51 -6.19 -7.68
N SER A 79 -19.23 -7.01 -8.43
CA SER A 79 -20.48 -7.64 -7.97
C SER A 79 -20.24 -8.53 -6.75
N ILE A 80 -19.20 -9.38 -6.79
CA ILE A 80 -18.84 -10.19 -5.63
C ILE A 80 -18.43 -9.28 -4.46
N ALA A 81 -17.51 -8.32 -4.69
CA ALA A 81 -17.01 -7.41 -3.66
C ALA A 81 -18.14 -6.62 -2.98
N SER A 82 -19.18 -6.21 -3.71
CA SER A 82 -20.34 -5.50 -3.13
C SER A 82 -21.26 -6.39 -2.30
N ALA A 83 -21.33 -7.69 -2.59
CA ALA A 83 -22.14 -8.63 -1.81
C ALA A 83 -21.48 -9.06 -0.50
N LEU A 84 -20.13 -9.16 -0.47
CA LEU A 84 -19.39 -9.66 0.70
C LEU A 84 -19.63 -8.86 1.99
N PRO A 85 -19.68 -7.51 2.00
CA PRO A 85 -19.99 -6.73 3.21
C PRO A 85 -21.35 -7.09 3.78
N LEU A 86 -22.36 -7.29 2.96
CA LEU A 86 -23.71 -7.66 3.41
C LEU A 86 -23.69 -9.04 4.10
N LEU A 87 -22.88 -9.98 3.58
CA LEU A 87 -22.71 -11.30 4.20
C LEU A 87 -22.00 -11.21 5.56
N HIS A 88 -21.04 -10.28 5.73
CA HIS A 88 -20.44 -10.02 7.05
C HIS A 88 -21.49 -9.56 8.08
N ALA A 89 -22.42 -8.71 7.65
CA ALA A 89 -23.48 -8.21 8.53
C ALA A 89 -24.52 -9.29 8.91
N LEU A 90 -24.76 -10.26 8.02
CA LEU A 90 -25.77 -11.30 8.24
C LEU A 90 -25.31 -12.42 9.17
N TRP A 91 -24.02 -12.78 9.16
CA TRP A 91 -23.51 -13.91 9.94
C TRP A 91 -22.26 -13.53 10.72
N LEU A 92 -22.42 -13.41 12.05
CA LEU A 92 -21.32 -13.11 12.97
C LEU A 92 -20.58 -14.40 13.34
N ASN A 93 -19.65 -14.84 12.47
CA ASN A 93 -18.80 -15.99 12.71
C ASN A 93 -17.39 -15.71 12.17
N ALA A 94 -16.36 -15.84 13.02
CA ALA A 94 -14.99 -15.49 12.69
C ALA A 94 -14.44 -16.27 11.49
N TRP A 95 -14.69 -17.58 11.40
CA TRP A 95 -14.18 -18.42 10.32
C TRP A 95 -14.89 -18.13 8.99
N PHE A 96 -16.20 -17.88 9.07
CA PHE A 96 -16.96 -17.42 7.90
C PHE A 96 -16.43 -16.07 7.43
N TRP A 97 -16.19 -15.15 8.35
CA TRP A 97 -15.57 -13.85 8.05
C TRP A 97 -14.18 -13.98 7.43
N ALA A 98 -13.34 -14.91 7.89
CA ALA A 98 -12.03 -15.16 7.27
C ALA A 98 -12.18 -15.57 5.79
N GLY A 99 -13.14 -16.43 5.46
CA GLY A 99 -13.44 -16.78 4.07
C GLY A 99 -13.93 -15.60 3.24
N LEU A 100 -14.82 -14.77 3.77
CA LEU A 100 -15.29 -13.55 3.12
C LEU A 100 -14.15 -12.53 2.92
N ARG A 101 -13.28 -12.36 3.92
CA ARG A 101 -12.10 -11.47 3.84
C ARG A 101 -11.11 -11.94 2.79
N PHE A 102 -10.82 -13.25 2.73
CA PHE A 102 -9.97 -13.80 1.69
C PHE A 102 -10.54 -13.50 0.29
N THR A 103 -11.83 -13.76 0.08
CA THR A 103 -12.52 -13.47 -1.19
C THR A 103 -12.51 -11.97 -1.50
N SER A 104 -12.72 -11.10 -0.47
CA SER A 104 -12.60 -9.65 -0.63
C SER A 104 -11.21 -9.25 -1.13
N GLY A 105 -10.15 -9.81 -0.55
CA GLY A 105 -8.76 -9.55 -0.97
C GLY A 105 -8.53 -9.90 -2.44
N VAL A 106 -9.01 -11.08 -2.88
CA VAL A 106 -8.93 -11.51 -4.28
C VAL A 106 -9.67 -10.53 -5.21
N CYS A 107 -10.90 -10.16 -4.86
CA CYS A 107 -11.69 -9.24 -5.67
C CYS A 107 -11.06 -7.85 -5.75
N ILE A 108 -10.65 -7.28 -4.61
CA ILE A 108 -10.09 -5.93 -4.56
C ILE A 108 -8.79 -5.82 -5.36
N VAL A 109 -7.86 -6.79 -5.24
CA VAL A 109 -6.64 -6.74 -6.07
C VAL A 109 -6.96 -6.89 -7.55
N GLY A 110 -7.92 -7.73 -7.91
CA GLY A 110 -8.36 -7.85 -9.31
C GLY A 110 -8.94 -6.56 -9.85
N LEU A 111 -9.75 -5.84 -9.06
CA LEU A 111 -10.27 -4.52 -9.41
C LEU A 111 -9.12 -3.50 -9.58
N TYR A 112 -8.13 -3.50 -8.69
CA TYR A 112 -6.95 -2.64 -8.83
C TYR A 112 -6.15 -2.95 -10.10
N ILE A 113 -5.89 -4.24 -10.41
CA ILE A 113 -5.18 -4.63 -11.64
C ILE A 113 -5.88 -4.05 -12.88
N VAL A 114 -7.22 -4.14 -12.96
CA VAL A 114 -7.97 -3.61 -14.09
C VAL A 114 -7.86 -2.09 -14.17
N VAL A 115 -8.12 -1.38 -13.07
CA VAL A 115 -8.08 0.09 -13.03
C VAL A 115 -6.68 0.63 -13.35
N GLU A 116 -5.65 0.06 -12.74
CA GLU A 116 -4.27 0.47 -12.93
C GLU A 116 -3.79 0.19 -14.36
N SER A 117 -4.26 -0.91 -14.97
CA SER A 117 -4.01 -1.18 -16.39
C SER A 117 -4.62 -0.11 -17.28
N TRP A 118 -5.86 0.32 -17.01
CA TRP A 118 -6.51 1.41 -17.77
C TRP A 118 -5.84 2.76 -17.55
N LEU A 119 -5.46 3.09 -16.31
CA LEU A 119 -4.70 4.31 -16.03
C LEU A 119 -3.37 4.35 -16.81
N ASN A 120 -2.73 3.20 -16.98
CA ASN A 120 -1.49 3.08 -17.74
C ASN A 120 -1.71 3.32 -19.24
N VAL A 121 -2.85 2.90 -19.81
CA VAL A 121 -3.21 3.17 -21.24
C VAL A 121 -3.57 4.62 -21.46
N VAL A 122 -4.35 5.22 -20.55
CA VAL A 122 -4.77 6.63 -20.65
C VAL A 122 -3.58 7.58 -20.46
N ALA A 123 -2.59 7.21 -19.63
CA ALA A 123 -1.43 8.04 -19.35
C ALA A 123 -0.42 8.03 -20.50
N THR A 124 -0.21 9.18 -21.16
CA THR A 124 0.92 9.33 -22.09
C THR A 124 2.25 9.26 -21.33
N SER A 125 3.34 8.86 -22.00
CA SER A 125 4.67 8.74 -21.40
C SER A 125 5.08 9.99 -20.61
N GLN A 126 4.80 11.19 -21.15
CA GLN A 126 5.15 12.45 -20.50
C GLN A 126 4.30 12.75 -19.25
N GLN A 127 3.14 12.11 -19.09
CA GLN A 127 2.16 12.39 -18.04
C GLN A 127 2.06 11.27 -17.00
N ARG A 128 2.67 10.10 -17.23
CA ARG A 128 2.60 8.94 -16.32
C ARG A 128 2.91 9.28 -14.87
N GLY A 129 3.98 10.02 -14.63
CA GLY A 129 4.34 10.43 -13.27
C GLY A 129 3.28 11.31 -12.58
N LYS A 130 2.63 12.22 -13.34
CA LYS A 130 1.54 13.05 -12.80
C LYS A 130 0.27 12.24 -12.54
N VAL A 131 -0.08 11.33 -13.44
CA VAL A 131 -1.23 10.43 -13.27
C VAL A 131 -1.02 9.50 -12.07
N PHE A 132 0.19 8.95 -11.95
CA PHE A 132 0.57 8.12 -10.81
C PHE A 132 0.49 8.88 -9.48
N ALA A 133 1.04 10.09 -9.41
CA ALA A 133 0.96 10.93 -8.22
C ALA A 133 -0.49 11.29 -7.85
N ALA A 134 -1.33 11.61 -8.84
CA ALA A 134 -2.75 11.87 -8.63
C ALA A 134 -3.49 10.62 -8.11
N TYR A 135 -3.21 9.44 -8.68
CA TYR A 135 -3.75 8.16 -8.22
C TYR A 135 -3.38 7.87 -6.75
N MET A 136 -2.11 8.06 -6.37
CA MET A 136 -1.66 7.87 -5.00
C MET A 136 -2.30 8.85 -4.02
N ALA A 137 -2.40 10.13 -4.40
CA ALA A 137 -3.03 11.17 -3.57
C ALA A 137 -4.53 10.88 -3.37
N VAL A 138 -5.25 10.59 -4.45
CA VAL A 138 -6.67 10.23 -4.41
C VAL A 138 -6.87 8.98 -3.54
N SER A 139 -6.05 7.94 -3.71
CA SER A 139 -6.14 6.72 -2.91
C SER A 139 -5.93 6.99 -1.42
N SER A 140 -4.93 7.79 -1.05
CA SER A 140 -4.64 8.10 0.35
C SER A 140 -5.77 8.92 1.00
N VAL A 141 -6.25 9.96 0.31
CA VAL A 141 -7.39 10.77 0.80
C VAL A 141 -8.65 9.93 0.91
N SER A 142 -8.94 9.09 -0.08
CA SER A 142 -10.10 8.20 -0.09
C SER A 142 -10.05 7.19 1.04
N LEU A 143 -8.88 6.60 1.31
CA LEU A 143 -8.70 5.65 2.42
C LEU A 143 -8.95 6.32 3.77
N ALA A 144 -8.46 7.57 3.95
CA ALA A 144 -8.68 8.36 5.14
C ALA A 144 -10.16 8.76 5.32
N LEU A 145 -10.84 9.16 4.24
CA LEU A 145 -12.28 9.46 4.26
C LEU A 145 -13.09 8.22 4.64
N GLY A 146 -12.70 7.05 4.17
CA GLY A 146 -13.33 5.78 4.55
C GLY A 146 -13.30 5.52 6.05
N GLN A 147 -12.24 5.97 6.76
CA GLN A 147 -12.16 5.83 8.22
C GLN A 147 -13.23 6.68 8.94
N TRP A 148 -13.49 7.90 8.47
CA TRP A 148 -14.52 8.76 9.07
C TRP A 148 -15.94 8.34 8.68
N LEU A 149 -16.14 7.66 7.58
CA LEU A 149 -17.46 7.25 7.13
C LEU A 149 -18.12 6.23 8.09
N ILE A 150 -17.33 5.57 8.97
CA ILE A 150 -17.85 4.70 10.06
C ILE A 150 -18.75 5.47 11.04
N LEU A 151 -18.61 6.79 11.13
CA LEU A 151 -19.39 7.64 12.03
C LEU A 151 -20.82 7.91 11.52
N VAL A 152 -21.14 7.49 10.30
CA VAL A 152 -22.47 7.69 9.69
C VAL A 152 -23.39 6.54 10.09
N GLY A 153 -24.45 6.86 10.82
CA GLY A 153 -25.47 5.91 11.25
C GLY A 153 -25.02 5.00 12.40
N ASP A 154 -25.64 3.81 12.48
CA ASP A 154 -25.29 2.82 13.50
C ASP A 154 -24.03 2.03 13.07
N ARG A 155 -22.92 2.35 13.70
CA ARG A 155 -21.59 1.80 13.41
C ARG A 155 -21.41 0.32 13.78
N PHE A 156 -22.20 -0.18 14.72
CA PHE A 156 -22.17 -1.59 15.13
C PHE A 156 -23.25 -2.42 14.45
N GLY A 157 -24.08 -1.78 13.64
CA GLY A 157 -25.18 -2.43 12.94
C GLY A 157 -24.87 -2.71 11.47
N PHE A 158 -25.95 -2.76 10.70
CA PHE A 158 -25.92 -3.05 9.26
C PHE A 158 -25.38 -1.89 8.40
N THR A 159 -25.50 -0.64 8.89
CA THR A 159 -25.26 0.59 8.11
C THR A 159 -23.86 0.65 7.46
N PRO A 160 -22.73 0.42 8.16
CA PRO A 160 -21.41 0.50 7.52
C PRO A 160 -21.24 -0.50 6.38
N PHE A 161 -21.75 -1.72 6.56
CA PHE A 161 -21.65 -2.77 5.53
C PHE A 161 -22.51 -2.46 4.31
N ALA A 162 -23.70 -1.87 4.52
CA ALA A 162 -24.55 -1.39 3.43
C ALA A 162 -23.89 -0.26 2.64
N LEU A 163 -23.26 0.71 3.35
CA LEU A 163 -22.51 1.80 2.70
C LEU A 163 -21.34 1.27 1.87
N VAL A 164 -20.57 0.31 2.39
CA VAL A 164 -19.49 -0.34 1.61
C VAL A 164 -20.04 -0.99 0.35
N SER A 165 -21.14 -1.73 0.46
CA SER A 165 -21.80 -2.37 -0.70
C SER A 165 -22.22 -1.35 -1.75
N ILE A 166 -22.82 -0.24 -1.34
CA ILE A 166 -23.21 0.87 -2.21
C ILE A 166 -21.99 1.50 -2.90
N LEU A 167 -20.93 1.78 -2.14
CA LEU A 167 -19.68 2.36 -2.68
C LEU A 167 -19.03 1.45 -3.73
N PHE A 168 -18.94 0.15 -3.47
CA PHE A 168 -18.38 -0.81 -4.42
C PHE A 168 -19.26 -0.96 -5.66
N SER A 169 -20.59 -0.92 -5.51
CA SER A 169 -21.51 -0.95 -6.65
C SER A 169 -21.40 0.33 -7.49
N PHE A 170 -21.33 1.50 -6.87
CA PHE A 170 -21.22 2.77 -7.60
C PHE A 170 -19.84 2.97 -8.23
N ALA A 171 -18.78 2.37 -7.67
CA ALA A 171 -17.46 2.39 -8.28
C ALA A 171 -17.45 1.75 -9.70
N LEU A 172 -18.39 0.88 -9.99
CA LEU A 172 -18.55 0.25 -11.31
C LEU A 172 -18.97 1.26 -12.38
N LEU A 173 -19.82 2.23 -12.04
CA LEU A 173 -20.45 3.13 -13.01
C LEU A 173 -19.45 3.98 -13.81
N PRO A 174 -18.53 4.72 -13.17
CA PRO A 174 -17.58 5.54 -13.92
C PRO A 174 -16.71 4.71 -14.86
N LEU A 175 -16.33 3.51 -14.43
CA LEU A 175 -15.45 2.64 -15.20
C LEU A 175 -16.13 2.01 -16.40
N THR A 176 -17.37 1.53 -16.24
CA THR A 176 -18.11 0.87 -17.34
C THR A 176 -18.67 1.85 -18.37
N LEU A 177 -18.94 3.09 -17.96
CA LEU A 177 -19.49 4.13 -18.85
C LEU A 177 -18.40 4.91 -19.60
N THR A 178 -17.13 4.73 -19.27
CA THR A 178 -16.04 5.46 -19.93
C THR A 178 -15.44 4.59 -21.04
N PRO A 179 -15.48 5.05 -22.31
CA PRO A 179 -14.84 4.34 -23.41
C PRO A 179 -13.32 4.46 -23.27
N VAL A 180 -12.67 3.37 -22.90
CA VAL A 180 -11.21 3.24 -22.81
C VAL A 180 -10.80 2.02 -23.62
N GLU A 181 -9.70 2.13 -24.39
CA GLU A 181 -9.14 1.00 -25.10
C GLU A 181 -8.70 -0.09 -24.12
N GLU A 182 -8.98 -1.36 -24.44
CA GLU A 182 -8.56 -2.48 -23.58
C GLU A 182 -7.04 -2.60 -23.55
N PRO A 183 -6.42 -2.63 -22.34
CA PRO A 183 -5.00 -2.83 -22.22
C PRO A 183 -4.59 -4.21 -22.73
N GLN A 184 -3.40 -4.31 -23.35
CA GLN A 184 -2.81 -5.60 -23.64
C GLN A 184 -2.32 -6.22 -22.31
N PRO A 185 -2.65 -7.51 -22.03
CA PRO A 185 -2.17 -8.18 -20.84
C PRO A 185 -0.64 -8.26 -20.85
N SER A 186 0.00 -7.72 -19.84
CA SER A 186 1.45 -7.82 -19.65
C SER A 186 1.75 -8.88 -18.59
N GLU A 187 2.65 -9.79 -18.91
CA GLU A 187 3.20 -10.73 -17.92
C GLU A 187 4.35 -10.06 -17.18
N ALA A 188 4.24 -9.99 -15.86
CA ALA A 188 5.37 -9.59 -15.04
C ALA A 188 6.34 -10.78 -14.90
N PRO A 189 7.62 -10.61 -15.23
CA PRO A 189 8.63 -11.65 -15.00
C PRO A 189 8.71 -11.97 -13.50
N LYS A 190 9.02 -13.24 -13.18
CA LYS A 190 9.07 -13.73 -11.78
C LYS A 190 10.50 -13.91 -11.34
N LEU A 191 10.96 -13.14 -10.37
CA LEU A 191 12.25 -13.34 -9.71
C LEU A 191 12.10 -14.25 -8.49
N GLY A 192 13.02 -15.21 -8.34
CA GLY A 192 13.07 -16.02 -7.14
C GLY A 192 13.49 -15.20 -5.91
N LEU A 193 12.80 -15.37 -4.77
CA LEU A 193 13.03 -14.58 -3.54
C LEU A 193 14.48 -14.69 -3.02
N LEU A 194 15.13 -15.84 -3.19
CA LEU A 194 16.53 -16.02 -2.79
C LEU A 194 17.49 -15.15 -3.62
N LYS A 195 17.22 -15.00 -4.92
CA LYS A 195 18.02 -14.11 -5.79
C LYS A 195 17.82 -12.66 -5.38
N LEU A 196 16.60 -12.28 -4.99
CA LEU A 196 16.30 -10.94 -4.53
C LEU A 196 17.03 -10.60 -3.22
N PHE A 197 17.09 -11.56 -2.27
CA PHE A 197 17.86 -11.40 -1.04
C PHE A 197 19.36 -11.23 -1.31
N ALA A 198 19.90 -11.98 -2.28
CA ALA A 198 21.31 -11.84 -2.69
C ALA A 198 21.61 -10.46 -3.32
N ILE A 199 20.65 -9.85 -4.03
CA ILE A 199 20.78 -8.51 -4.59
C ILE A 199 20.77 -7.45 -3.48
N SER A 200 19.76 -7.49 -2.59
CA SER A 200 19.62 -6.50 -1.52
C SER A 200 18.91 -7.07 -0.30
N PRO A 201 19.64 -7.50 0.73
CA PRO A 201 19.06 -7.88 2.01
C PRO A 201 18.22 -6.75 2.63
N ILE A 202 18.69 -5.49 2.53
CA ILE A 202 17.97 -4.31 3.02
C ILE A 202 16.59 -4.20 2.36
N GLY A 203 16.52 -4.31 1.03
CA GLY A 203 15.25 -4.22 0.29
C GLY A 203 14.26 -5.31 0.68
N VAL A 204 14.73 -6.56 0.81
CA VAL A 204 13.89 -7.70 1.21
C VAL A 204 13.31 -7.51 2.61
N ILE A 205 14.17 -7.15 3.58
CA ILE A 205 13.77 -7.03 4.98
C ILE A 205 12.84 -5.82 5.18
N THR A 206 13.13 -4.70 4.49
CA THR A 206 12.26 -3.51 4.57
C THR A 206 10.92 -3.72 3.89
N ALA A 207 10.84 -4.45 2.78
CA ALA A 207 9.58 -4.79 2.14
C ALA A 207 8.70 -5.67 3.05
N LEU A 208 9.30 -6.74 3.63
CA LEU A 208 8.59 -7.61 4.58
C LEU A 208 8.16 -6.84 5.84
N GLY A 209 9.06 -6.04 6.43
CA GLY A 209 8.78 -5.27 7.64
C GLY A 209 7.72 -4.19 7.42
N SER A 210 7.73 -3.50 6.27
CA SER A 210 6.67 -2.56 5.91
C SER A 210 5.32 -3.25 5.81
N GLY A 211 5.28 -4.46 5.25
CA GLY A 211 4.06 -5.26 5.21
C GLY A 211 3.56 -5.60 6.61
N LEU A 212 4.44 -6.10 7.50
CA LEU A 212 4.11 -6.39 8.90
C LEU A 212 3.48 -5.19 9.62
N LEU A 213 4.07 -4.00 9.45
CA LEU A 213 3.60 -2.76 10.07
C LEU A 213 2.26 -2.28 9.49
N ASN A 214 2.18 -2.15 8.17
CA ASN A 214 1.00 -1.60 7.50
C ASN A 214 -0.20 -2.55 7.58
N GLY A 215 0.03 -3.86 7.45
CA GLY A 215 -1.01 -4.87 7.61
C GLY A 215 -1.63 -4.84 9.00
N ALA A 216 -0.80 -4.81 10.05
CA ALA A 216 -1.28 -4.72 11.43
C ALA A 216 -1.97 -3.38 11.71
N LEU A 217 -1.43 -2.26 11.25
CA LEU A 217 -2.01 -0.93 11.44
C LEU A 217 -3.43 -0.83 10.86
N LEU A 218 -3.59 -1.14 9.57
CA LEU A 218 -4.89 -1.04 8.90
C LEU A 218 -5.92 -2.02 9.46
N SER A 219 -5.47 -3.17 9.95
CA SER A 219 -6.34 -4.22 10.48
C SER A 219 -6.72 -4.03 11.94
N LEU A 220 -5.78 -3.65 12.78
CA LEU A 220 -5.93 -3.64 14.23
C LEU A 220 -6.01 -2.24 14.83
N GLY A 221 -5.75 -1.19 14.06
CA GLY A 221 -5.76 0.18 14.56
C GLY A 221 -7.11 0.59 15.16
N HIS A 222 -8.23 0.13 14.58
CA HIS A 222 -9.56 0.36 15.13
C HIS A 222 -9.77 -0.41 16.45
N VAL A 223 -9.38 -1.69 16.48
CA VAL A 223 -9.46 -2.55 17.68
C VAL A 223 -8.57 -2.01 18.79
N PHE A 224 -7.37 -1.54 18.45
CA PHE A 224 -6.48 -0.84 19.38
C PHE A 224 -7.16 0.37 20.01
N GLY A 225 -7.71 1.27 19.20
CA GLY A 225 -8.39 2.47 19.68
C GLY A 225 -9.56 2.16 20.63
N GLN A 226 -10.37 1.15 20.30
CA GLN A 226 -11.45 0.68 21.20
C GLN A 226 -10.88 0.11 22.51
N GLY A 227 -9.81 -0.69 22.42
CA GLY A 227 -9.21 -1.34 23.58
C GLY A 227 -8.55 -0.38 24.57
N VAL A 228 -8.00 0.74 24.10
CA VAL A 228 -7.43 1.81 24.95
C VAL A 228 -8.45 2.87 25.37
N GLY A 229 -9.72 2.73 24.93
CA GLY A 229 -10.83 3.58 25.38
C GLY A 229 -10.99 4.88 24.62
N PHE A 230 -10.53 4.97 23.38
CA PHE A 230 -10.76 6.16 22.54
C PHE A 230 -12.25 6.36 22.26
N SER A 231 -12.64 7.61 22.10
CA SER A 231 -13.90 7.94 21.47
C SER A 231 -13.93 7.42 20.02
N GLU A 232 -15.11 7.14 19.49
CA GLU A 232 -15.23 6.65 18.12
C GLU A 232 -14.73 7.68 17.10
N THR A 233 -14.98 8.97 17.35
CA THR A 233 -14.42 10.06 16.57
C THR A 233 -12.91 10.10 16.69
N GLY A 234 -12.36 9.83 17.88
CA GLY A 234 -10.93 9.72 18.12
C GLY A 234 -10.30 8.58 17.32
N ILE A 235 -10.93 7.40 17.30
CA ILE A 235 -10.44 6.24 16.52
C ILE A 235 -10.42 6.59 15.03
N ALA A 236 -11.53 7.09 14.49
CA ALA A 236 -11.62 7.46 13.08
C ALA A 236 -10.60 8.54 12.72
N THR A 237 -10.40 9.53 13.60
CA THR A 237 -9.43 10.61 13.40
C THR A 237 -7.98 10.10 13.52
N PHE A 238 -7.67 9.23 14.47
CA PHE A 238 -6.36 8.59 14.60
C PHE A 238 -5.99 7.83 13.34
N MET A 239 -6.90 6.99 12.82
CA MET A 239 -6.67 6.23 11.60
C MET A 239 -6.50 7.14 10.37
N ALA A 240 -7.38 8.13 10.21
CA ALA A 240 -7.30 9.09 9.10
C ALA A 240 -6.02 9.94 9.18
N ALA A 241 -5.66 10.45 10.36
CA ALA A 241 -4.44 11.23 10.59
C ALA A 241 -3.18 10.40 10.28
N THR A 242 -3.16 9.12 10.65
CA THR A 242 -2.05 8.21 10.35
C THR A 242 -1.89 8.02 8.85
N ILE A 243 -2.98 7.81 8.12
CA ILE A 243 -2.95 7.64 6.65
C ILE A 243 -2.52 8.94 5.95
N LEU A 244 -3.10 10.07 6.34
CA LEU A 244 -2.77 11.37 5.75
C LEU A 244 -1.34 11.82 6.10
N GLY A 245 -0.88 11.55 7.32
CA GLY A 245 0.52 11.75 7.72
C GLY A 245 1.48 11.01 6.78
N GLY A 246 1.12 9.76 6.43
CA GLY A 246 1.83 8.98 5.41
C GLY A 246 1.89 9.69 4.06
N ALA A 247 0.75 10.15 3.56
CA ALA A 247 0.69 10.84 2.27
C ALA A 247 1.52 12.14 2.25
N VAL A 248 1.51 12.90 3.35
CA VAL A 248 2.22 14.18 3.47
C VAL A 248 3.74 13.99 3.59
N LEU A 249 4.20 13.11 4.49
CA LEU A 249 5.64 12.95 4.77
C LEU A 249 6.38 12.12 3.73
N GLN A 250 5.69 11.34 2.91
CA GLN A 250 6.34 10.60 1.81
C GLN A 250 7.11 11.52 0.85
N TRP A 251 6.61 12.71 0.57
CA TRP A 251 7.29 13.63 -0.34
C TRP A 251 8.59 14.20 0.25
N PRO A 252 8.64 14.82 1.44
CA PRO A 252 9.87 15.37 1.99
C PRO A 252 10.90 14.27 2.33
N VAL A 253 10.47 13.13 2.85
CA VAL A 253 11.38 12.00 3.15
C VAL A 253 11.95 11.42 1.86
N GLY A 254 11.12 11.26 0.83
CA GLY A 254 11.57 10.81 -0.49
C GLY A 254 12.62 11.76 -1.09
N HIS A 255 12.34 13.06 -1.07
CA HIS A 255 13.28 14.07 -1.57
C HIS A 255 14.60 14.10 -0.78
N LEU A 256 14.54 13.91 0.54
CA LEU A 256 15.73 13.76 1.37
C LEU A 256 16.56 12.52 0.95
N SER A 257 15.88 11.41 0.64
CA SER A 257 16.54 10.17 0.21
C SER A 257 17.22 10.28 -1.15
N ASP A 258 16.69 11.13 -2.04
CA ASP A 258 17.33 11.36 -3.35
C ASP A 258 18.64 12.14 -3.21
N ARG A 259 18.75 12.99 -2.16
CA ARG A 259 19.95 13.82 -1.91
C ARG A 259 20.96 13.17 -0.97
N ARG A 260 20.56 12.23 -0.14
CA ARG A 260 21.40 11.55 0.86
C ARG A 260 21.51 10.07 0.54
N ASP A 261 22.39 9.35 1.24
CA ASP A 261 22.43 7.88 1.16
C ASP A 261 21.12 7.30 1.69
N ARG A 262 20.39 6.55 0.81
CA ARG A 262 19.08 5.99 1.13
C ARG A 262 19.11 5.07 2.36
N ARG A 263 20.23 4.38 2.58
CA ARG A 263 20.41 3.47 3.73
C ARG A 263 20.36 4.25 5.05
N TRP A 264 21.03 5.38 5.14
CA TRP A 264 21.00 6.21 6.33
C TRP A 264 19.67 6.91 6.55
N VAL A 265 19.01 7.36 5.48
CA VAL A 265 17.64 7.89 5.59
C VAL A 265 16.69 6.82 6.11
N LEU A 266 16.77 5.60 5.56
CA LEU A 266 15.95 4.47 5.99
C LEU A 266 16.22 4.09 7.47
N PHE A 267 17.50 4.07 7.88
CA PHE A 267 17.88 3.85 9.28
C PHE A 267 17.18 4.84 10.20
N TRP A 268 17.30 6.14 9.93
CA TRP A 268 16.70 7.18 10.75
C TRP A 268 15.19 7.17 10.74
N VAL A 269 14.56 6.90 9.61
CA VAL A 269 13.10 6.75 9.52
C VAL A 269 12.62 5.61 10.41
N CYS A 270 13.28 4.45 10.37
CA CYS A 270 12.93 3.32 11.23
C CYS A 270 13.22 3.62 12.72
N ALA A 271 14.37 4.23 13.05
CA ALA A 271 14.72 4.59 14.42
C ALA A 271 13.74 5.59 15.03
N MET A 272 13.43 6.67 14.29
CA MET A 272 12.44 7.67 14.74
C MET A 272 11.03 7.06 14.85
N GLY A 273 10.64 6.20 13.92
CA GLY A 273 9.38 5.48 13.97
C GLY A 273 9.28 4.58 15.22
N ALA A 274 10.38 3.91 15.59
CA ALA A 274 10.43 3.10 16.82
C ALA A 274 10.23 3.97 18.07
N VAL A 275 10.85 5.15 18.13
CA VAL A 275 10.68 6.10 19.24
C VAL A 275 9.24 6.61 19.31
N VAL A 276 8.66 7.00 18.16
CA VAL A 276 7.27 7.48 18.10
C VAL A 276 6.29 6.39 18.54
N ALA A 277 6.47 5.15 18.08
CA ALA A 277 5.63 4.03 18.50
C ALA A 277 5.82 3.70 19.99
N GLY A 278 7.07 3.74 20.51
CA GLY A 278 7.36 3.57 21.92
C GLY A 278 6.70 4.66 22.78
N ALA A 279 6.77 5.92 22.37
CA ALA A 279 6.03 7.01 23.03
C ALA A 279 4.51 6.76 22.99
N GLY A 280 3.99 6.27 21.87
CA GLY A 280 2.57 5.89 21.73
C GLY A 280 2.13 4.84 22.74
N PHE A 281 2.98 3.89 23.09
CA PHE A 281 2.68 2.88 24.12
C PHE A 281 2.44 3.51 25.51
N TYR A 282 3.30 4.44 25.92
CA TYR A 282 3.17 5.11 27.21
C TYR A 282 1.97 6.06 27.29
N LEU A 283 1.63 6.70 26.18
CA LEU A 283 0.56 7.70 26.13
C LEU A 283 -0.82 7.10 25.78
N ALA A 284 -0.88 5.81 25.45
CA ALA A 284 -2.05 5.16 24.88
C ALA A 284 -3.33 5.29 25.71
N ARG A 285 -3.24 5.30 27.05
CA ARG A 285 -4.41 5.32 27.95
C ARG A 285 -4.78 6.69 28.48
N GLU A 286 -3.90 7.68 28.35
CA GLU A 286 -4.09 8.94 29.07
C GLU A 286 -4.39 10.12 28.14
N TYR A 287 -3.91 10.09 26.87
CA TYR A 287 -3.92 11.27 26.03
C TYR A 287 -4.30 10.97 24.57
N GLU A 288 -5.61 10.83 24.30
CA GLU A 288 -6.15 10.58 22.94
C GLU A 288 -5.62 11.60 21.91
N SER A 289 -5.63 12.89 22.24
CA SER A 289 -5.18 13.95 21.32
C SER A 289 -3.72 13.82 20.93
N TRP A 290 -2.83 13.46 21.88
CA TRP A 290 -1.42 13.24 21.58
C TRP A 290 -1.20 11.99 20.72
N LEU A 291 -1.99 10.95 20.91
CA LEU A 291 -1.92 9.75 20.07
C LEU A 291 -2.35 10.02 18.63
N ILE A 292 -3.29 10.92 18.37
CA ILE A 292 -3.62 11.35 17.00
C ILE A 292 -2.41 12.01 16.33
N VAL A 293 -1.70 12.89 17.05
CA VAL A 293 -0.47 13.52 16.54
C VAL A 293 0.65 12.50 16.31
N LEU A 294 0.88 11.61 17.28
CA LEU A 294 1.86 10.54 17.14
C LEU A 294 1.48 9.56 16.02
N GLY A 295 0.19 9.29 15.83
CA GLY A 295 -0.33 8.50 14.71
C GLY A 295 0.01 9.13 13.37
N ALA A 296 -0.20 10.43 13.20
CA ALA A 296 0.18 11.15 11.98
C ALA A 296 1.69 11.09 11.72
N LEU A 297 2.52 11.28 12.74
CA LEU A 297 3.98 11.17 12.63
C LEU A 297 4.41 9.72 12.32
N TYR A 298 3.85 8.75 13.02
CA TYR A 298 4.09 7.33 12.80
C TYR A 298 3.75 6.94 11.35
N GLY A 299 2.55 7.28 10.87
CA GLY A 299 2.13 7.01 9.50
C GLY A 299 3.07 7.67 8.50
N GLY A 300 3.47 8.92 8.75
CA GLY A 300 4.43 9.65 7.95
C GLY A 300 5.76 8.94 7.76
N LEU A 301 6.25 8.29 8.81
CA LEU A 301 7.49 7.53 8.77
C LEU A 301 7.28 6.14 8.14
N VAL A 302 6.28 5.40 8.59
CA VAL A 302 6.10 3.98 8.24
C VAL A 302 5.70 3.77 6.79
N PHE A 303 4.81 4.62 6.24
CA PHE A 303 4.41 4.50 4.84
C PHE A 303 5.54 4.85 3.86
N THR A 304 6.64 5.49 4.31
CA THR A 304 7.80 5.78 3.45
C THR A 304 8.75 4.60 3.32
N ILE A 305 8.77 3.65 4.29
CA ILE A 305 9.77 2.58 4.38
C ILE A 305 9.78 1.70 3.14
N TYR A 306 8.61 1.27 2.65
CA TYR A 306 8.51 0.45 1.45
C TYR A 306 9.08 1.16 0.22
N GLY A 307 8.67 2.41 -0.01
CA GLY A 307 9.15 3.21 -1.13
C GLY A 307 10.67 3.46 -1.09
N LEU A 308 11.23 3.68 0.10
CA LEU A 308 12.68 3.83 0.30
C LEU A 308 13.41 2.51 0.01
N GLY A 309 12.87 1.37 0.46
CA GLY A 309 13.42 0.05 0.19
C GLY A 309 13.44 -0.26 -1.30
N VAL A 310 12.32 -0.02 -2.01
CA VAL A 310 12.24 -0.18 -3.47
C VAL A 310 13.22 0.75 -4.19
N ALA A 311 13.29 2.02 -3.80
CA ALA A 311 14.22 2.97 -4.41
C ALA A 311 15.68 2.56 -4.18
N HIS A 312 16.03 2.05 -2.99
CA HIS A 312 17.37 1.52 -2.70
C HIS A 312 17.72 0.32 -3.58
N VAL A 313 16.80 -0.62 -3.78
CA VAL A 313 17.05 -1.79 -4.64
C VAL A 313 17.17 -1.38 -6.10
N ASN A 314 16.36 -0.45 -6.57
CA ASN A 314 16.40 0.04 -7.94
C ASN A 314 17.72 0.78 -8.27
N ASP A 315 18.40 1.35 -7.27
CA ASP A 315 19.75 1.91 -7.45
C ASP A 315 20.85 0.82 -7.66
N LEU A 316 20.54 -0.46 -7.40
CA LEU A 316 21.48 -1.58 -7.45
C LEU A 316 21.29 -2.49 -8.66
N ILE A 317 20.25 -2.27 -9.46
CA ILE A 317 19.86 -3.18 -10.55
C ILE A 317 19.78 -2.45 -11.90
N ASP A 318 19.89 -3.23 -12.98
CA ASP A 318 19.69 -2.70 -14.31
C ASP A 318 18.22 -2.31 -14.55
N PRO A 319 17.95 -1.26 -15.35
CA PRO A 319 16.61 -0.75 -15.63
C PRO A 319 15.62 -1.80 -16.14
N ASP A 320 16.10 -2.75 -16.94
CA ASP A 320 15.27 -3.82 -17.52
C ASP A 320 14.72 -4.81 -16.47
N ARG A 321 15.34 -4.85 -15.29
CA ARG A 321 14.97 -5.75 -14.19
C ARG A 321 14.08 -5.10 -13.13
N VAL A 322 13.81 -3.80 -13.23
CA VAL A 322 13.05 -3.05 -12.23
C VAL A 322 11.66 -3.67 -11.99
N LEU A 323 10.94 -4.05 -13.04
CA LEU A 323 9.60 -4.64 -12.91
C LEU A 323 9.63 -5.99 -12.19
N GLU A 324 10.60 -6.85 -12.55
CA GLU A 324 10.80 -8.17 -11.96
C GLU A 324 11.10 -8.07 -10.46
N VAL A 325 12.04 -7.22 -10.11
CA VAL A 325 12.55 -7.02 -8.74
C VAL A 325 11.49 -6.36 -7.86
N THR A 326 10.86 -5.28 -8.34
CA THR A 326 9.80 -4.59 -7.59
C THR A 326 8.58 -5.47 -7.38
N GLY A 327 8.25 -6.34 -8.36
CA GLY A 327 7.21 -7.35 -8.19
C GLY A 327 7.53 -8.35 -7.07
N GLY A 328 8.79 -8.77 -6.94
CA GLY A 328 9.26 -9.61 -5.83
C GLY A 328 9.19 -8.91 -4.47
N LEU A 329 9.54 -7.63 -4.41
CA LEU A 329 9.41 -6.81 -3.19
C LEU A 329 7.94 -6.62 -2.78
N LEU A 330 7.04 -6.43 -3.74
CA LEU A 330 5.60 -6.32 -3.49
C LEU A 330 5.03 -7.64 -2.93
N LEU A 331 5.51 -8.79 -3.41
CA LEU A 331 5.15 -10.09 -2.83
C LEU A 331 5.58 -10.19 -1.37
N LEU A 332 6.81 -9.80 -1.05
CA LEU A 332 7.33 -9.81 0.32
C LEU A 332 6.53 -8.88 1.24
N TYR A 333 6.18 -7.69 0.74
CA TYR A 333 5.26 -6.79 1.42
C TYR A 333 3.92 -7.47 1.71
N GLY A 334 3.33 -8.15 0.73
CA GLY A 334 2.08 -8.89 0.89
C GLY A 334 2.17 -10.02 1.92
N ILE A 335 3.27 -10.76 1.95
CA ILE A 335 3.53 -11.78 2.99
C ILE A 335 3.60 -11.13 4.38
N GLY A 336 4.35 -10.03 4.51
CA GLY A 336 4.40 -9.27 5.75
C GLY A 336 3.02 -8.76 6.18
N ALA A 337 2.25 -8.20 5.25
CA ALA A 337 0.90 -7.71 5.53
C ALA A 337 -0.07 -8.83 5.95
N THR A 338 0.15 -10.04 5.44
CA THR A 338 -0.62 -11.23 5.87
C THR A 338 -0.27 -11.65 7.29
N LEU A 339 1.01 -11.63 7.67
CA LEU A 339 1.44 -12.07 8.99
C LEU A 339 1.22 -11.01 10.09
N GLY A 340 1.32 -9.72 9.72
CA GLY A 340 1.28 -8.60 10.65
C GLY A 340 0.08 -8.58 11.58
N PRO A 341 -1.17 -8.67 11.08
CA PRO A 341 -2.36 -8.62 11.93
C PRO A 341 -2.43 -9.77 12.92
N THR A 342 -2.05 -10.99 12.51
CA THR A 342 -2.03 -12.16 13.41
C THR A 342 -1.02 -11.99 14.53
N LEU A 343 0.22 -11.55 14.20
CA LEU A 343 1.27 -11.33 15.19
C LEU A 343 0.92 -10.17 16.14
N GLY A 344 0.45 -9.04 15.61
CA GLY A 344 0.02 -7.89 16.40
C GLY A 344 -1.16 -8.23 17.29
N GLY A 345 -2.17 -8.93 16.78
CA GLY A 345 -3.34 -9.35 17.54
C GLY A 345 -2.99 -10.34 18.66
N SER A 346 -2.08 -11.29 18.40
CA SER A 346 -1.59 -12.21 19.43
C SER A 346 -0.89 -11.46 20.58
N LEU A 347 -0.12 -10.43 20.24
CA LEU A 347 0.56 -9.63 21.27
C LEU A 347 -0.44 -8.80 22.09
N MET A 348 -1.50 -8.27 21.44
CA MET A 348 -2.58 -7.57 22.14
C MET A 348 -3.33 -8.49 23.12
N ASP A 349 -3.52 -9.77 22.79
CA ASP A 349 -4.13 -10.75 23.73
C ASP A 349 -3.24 -11.03 24.94
N LEU A 350 -1.92 -11.05 24.74
CA LEU A 350 -0.96 -11.38 25.81
C LEU A 350 -0.66 -10.20 26.75
N LEU A 351 -0.53 -9.00 26.23
CA LEU A 351 -0.01 -7.83 26.94
C LEU A 351 -0.97 -6.64 27.02
N GLY A 352 -2.18 -6.78 26.47
CA GLY A 352 -3.18 -5.71 26.39
C GLY A 352 -3.13 -4.91 25.09
N PRO A 353 -4.20 -4.13 24.82
CA PRO A 353 -4.36 -3.44 23.53
C PRO A 353 -3.22 -2.48 23.17
N GLU A 354 -2.66 -1.79 24.15
CA GLU A 354 -1.52 -0.86 23.98
C GLU A 354 -0.27 -1.52 23.42
N SER A 355 -0.14 -2.83 23.58
CA SER A 355 1.02 -3.59 23.08
C SER A 355 1.14 -3.61 21.54
N LEU A 356 0.10 -3.20 20.81
CA LEU A 356 0.21 -2.95 19.38
C LEU A 356 1.29 -1.90 19.08
N MET A 357 1.42 -0.89 19.93
CA MET A 357 2.49 0.12 19.80
C MET A 357 3.87 -0.47 20.07
N LEU A 358 4.00 -1.42 21.02
CA LEU A 358 5.25 -2.15 21.25
C LEU A 358 5.60 -3.08 20.07
N TYR A 359 4.61 -3.72 19.46
CA TYR A 359 4.80 -4.49 18.23
C TYR A 359 5.41 -3.62 17.14
N PHE A 360 4.85 -2.43 16.91
CA PHE A 360 5.37 -1.48 15.94
C PHE A 360 6.78 -1.01 16.27
N ALA A 361 7.03 -0.64 17.52
CA ALA A 361 8.35 -0.22 17.98
C ALA A 361 9.40 -1.32 17.81
N GLY A 362 9.07 -2.56 18.16
CA GLY A 362 9.96 -3.72 18.04
C GLY A 362 10.34 -4.02 16.59
N ILE A 363 9.36 -4.05 15.68
CA ILE A 363 9.63 -4.26 14.24
C ILE A 363 10.50 -3.11 13.68
N LEU A 364 10.19 -1.86 14.01
CA LEU A 364 10.94 -0.70 13.53
C LEU A 364 12.37 -0.66 14.09
N ALA A 365 12.56 -1.01 15.37
CA ALA A 365 13.88 -1.14 15.96
C ALA A 365 14.69 -2.25 15.29
N ALA A 366 14.07 -3.41 15.03
CA ALA A 366 14.72 -4.50 14.32
C ALA A 366 15.12 -4.12 12.89
N LEU A 367 14.22 -3.39 12.17
CA LEU A 367 14.53 -2.86 10.84
C LEU A 367 15.70 -1.87 10.90
N SER A 368 15.68 -0.93 11.83
CA SER A 368 16.76 0.04 12.01
C SER A 368 18.10 -0.64 12.26
N LEU A 369 18.16 -1.58 13.19
CA LEU A 369 19.38 -2.34 13.51
C LEU A 369 19.88 -3.15 12.29
N THR A 370 18.96 -3.76 11.56
CA THR A 370 19.31 -4.54 10.37
C THR A 370 19.87 -3.66 9.26
N VAL A 371 19.24 -2.51 9.02
CA VAL A 371 19.73 -1.53 8.03
C VAL A 371 21.11 -1.02 8.44
N TRP A 372 21.32 -0.69 9.69
CA TRP A 372 22.62 -0.26 10.23
C TRP A 372 23.70 -1.31 10.01
N TYR A 373 23.41 -2.58 10.34
CA TYR A 373 24.35 -3.70 10.19
C TYR A 373 24.77 -3.91 8.73
N PHE A 374 23.82 -3.93 7.79
CA PHE A 374 24.13 -4.13 6.37
C PHE A 374 24.72 -2.87 5.72
N ALA A 375 24.32 -1.67 6.13
CA ALA A 375 24.93 -0.43 5.64
C ALA A 375 26.42 -0.35 5.93
N GLY A 376 26.85 -0.83 7.12
CA GLY A 376 28.26 -0.87 7.50
C GLY A 376 29.10 -1.90 6.71
N LYS A 377 28.49 -3.04 6.31
CA LYS A 377 29.22 -4.11 5.61
C LYS A 377 29.40 -3.87 4.11
N VAL A 378 28.46 -3.17 3.48
CA VAL A 378 28.45 -2.96 2.01
C VAL A 378 29.21 -1.68 1.61
N ALA A 379 29.81 -0.95 2.55
CA ALA A 379 30.51 0.31 2.28
C ALA A 379 31.71 0.19 1.31
N HIS A 380 32.15 -1.02 0.95
CA HIS A 380 33.37 -1.23 0.17
C HIS A 380 33.19 -1.98 -1.16
N GLY A 381 31.95 -2.21 -1.68
CA GLY A 381 31.75 -3.17 -2.77
C GLY A 381 31.05 -2.70 -4.04
N PHE A 382 30.40 -1.55 -4.08
CA PHE A 382 29.69 -1.12 -5.29
C PHE A 382 30.20 0.22 -5.82
N GLY A 383 30.74 0.15 -7.03
CA GLY A 383 31.35 1.27 -7.74
C GLY A 383 30.37 2.44 -7.95
N ALA A 384 30.94 3.63 -7.94
CA ALA A 384 30.29 4.94 -8.08
C ALA A 384 29.71 5.25 -9.49
N SER A 385 29.07 4.29 -10.16
CA SER A 385 28.60 4.47 -11.55
C SER A 385 27.09 4.30 -11.76
N SER A 386 26.26 4.05 -10.74
CA SER A 386 24.82 4.00 -10.96
C SER A 386 24.19 5.37 -10.72
N GLN A 387 23.57 5.94 -11.74
CA GLN A 387 22.70 7.10 -11.61
C GLN A 387 21.60 6.78 -10.59
N LYS A 388 21.50 7.57 -9.49
CA LYS A 388 20.43 7.43 -8.52
C LYS A 388 19.08 7.59 -9.21
N SER A 389 18.22 6.63 -9.02
CA SER A 389 16.82 6.72 -9.47
C SER A 389 16.04 7.67 -8.55
N ASN A 390 15.19 8.53 -9.11
CA ASN A 390 14.34 9.39 -8.30
C ASN A 390 13.37 8.57 -7.43
N TYR A 391 13.12 9.04 -6.20
CA TYR A 391 12.10 8.46 -5.33
C TYR A 391 10.71 8.61 -5.98
N VAL A 392 9.93 7.55 -5.96
CA VAL A 392 8.54 7.54 -6.43
C VAL A 392 7.65 7.12 -5.28
N LEU A 393 6.56 7.87 -5.07
CA LEU A 393 5.51 7.53 -4.11
C LEU A 393 5.00 6.12 -4.41
N MET A 394 5.15 5.20 -3.47
CA MET A 394 4.68 3.84 -3.63
C MET A 394 3.66 3.51 -2.53
N GLY A 395 2.42 3.24 -2.95
CA GLY A 395 1.38 2.66 -2.10
C GLY A 395 1.27 1.15 -2.30
N SER A 396 0.41 0.52 -1.54
CA SER A 396 0.03 -0.89 -1.68
C SER A 396 -0.95 -1.08 -2.86
N GLY A 397 -0.50 -0.85 -4.08
CA GLY A 397 -1.24 -1.14 -5.29
C GLY A 397 -0.97 -2.56 -5.81
N SER A 398 -1.49 -2.88 -6.99
CA SER A 398 -1.21 -4.14 -7.67
C SER A 398 0.10 -4.08 -8.47
N GLN A 399 0.52 -5.22 -9.04
CA GLN A 399 1.69 -5.23 -9.95
C GLN A 399 1.48 -4.35 -11.20
N ALA A 400 0.24 -4.09 -11.62
CA ALA A 400 -0.04 -3.24 -12.76
C ALA A 400 0.38 -1.77 -12.53
N VAL A 401 0.34 -1.30 -11.28
CA VAL A 401 0.80 0.05 -10.92
C VAL A 401 2.28 0.27 -11.18
N LEU A 402 3.09 -0.79 -11.12
CA LEU A 402 4.53 -0.72 -11.38
C LEU A 402 4.85 -0.38 -12.84
N GLN A 403 3.90 -0.62 -13.76
CA GLN A 403 4.05 -0.22 -15.17
C GLN A 403 3.95 1.29 -15.36
N MET A 404 3.31 2.00 -14.44
CA MET A 404 3.24 3.47 -14.42
C MET A 404 4.45 4.12 -13.75
N ASP A 405 5.43 3.36 -13.27
CA ASP A 405 6.62 3.88 -12.61
C ASP A 405 7.42 4.76 -13.60
N PRO A 406 7.53 6.09 -13.34
CA PRO A 406 8.18 7.03 -14.25
C PRO A 406 9.69 6.78 -14.42
N ARG A 407 10.30 5.97 -13.54
CA ARG A 407 11.73 5.61 -13.62
C ARG A 407 12.05 4.74 -14.85
N ARG A 408 11.08 4.00 -15.37
CA ARG A 408 11.25 3.19 -16.58
C ARG A 408 11.62 4.02 -17.82
N GLU A 409 11.14 5.26 -17.93
CA GLU A 409 11.32 6.12 -19.10
C GLU A 409 12.57 6.99 -19.03
N GLN A 410 13.06 7.32 -17.86
CA GLN A 410 14.28 8.10 -17.68
C GLN A 410 15.51 7.36 -18.25
N ASN A 411 15.44 6.04 -18.30
CA ASN A 411 16.53 5.17 -18.75
C ASN A 411 16.42 4.72 -20.21
N THR A 412 15.29 4.96 -20.90
CA THR A 412 15.11 4.64 -22.34
C THR A 412 15.46 5.79 -23.27
N ARG A 413 15.85 6.97 -22.76
CA ARG A 413 16.39 8.02 -23.61
C ARG A 413 17.80 7.62 -24.03
N PRO A 414 18.08 7.42 -25.34
CA PRO A 414 19.46 7.25 -25.79
C PRO A 414 20.22 8.49 -25.34
N SER A 415 21.36 8.26 -24.69
CA SER A 415 22.35 9.31 -24.46
C SER A 415 22.53 10.04 -25.78
N SER A 416 22.11 11.30 -25.81
CA SER A 416 22.33 12.18 -26.98
C SER A 416 23.76 12.02 -27.39
N VAL A 417 23.96 11.48 -28.61
CA VAL A 417 25.21 11.45 -29.28
C VAL A 417 25.79 12.87 -29.23
N VAL A 418 26.82 13.03 -28.47
CA VAL A 418 27.64 14.25 -28.52
C VAL A 418 28.13 14.33 -29.96
N GLN A 419 27.43 15.11 -30.81
CA GLN A 419 27.97 15.54 -32.07
C GLN A 419 29.18 16.45 -31.74
N GLY A 420 30.35 15.89 -31.87
CA GLY A 420 31.58 16.66 -31.84
C GLY A 420 31.55 17.74 -32.93
N PRO A 421 32.13 18.91 -32.68
CA PRO A 421 32.18 19.97 -33.67
C PRO A 421 32.96 19.52 -34.90
N GLY A 422 32.37 19.80 -36.07
CA GLY A 422 32.79 19.37 -37.37
C GLY A 422 34.25 19.58 -37.71
N SER A 423 34.83 18.60 -38.35
CA SER A 423 36.00 18.74 -39.22
C SER A 423 35.51 19.18 -40.60
N SER A 424 35.62 20.45 -40.88
CA SER A 424 35.64 20.98 -42.23
C SER A 424 36.94 20.55 -42.89
N ALA A 425 36.89 19.56 -43.78
CA ALA A 425 37.99 19.28 -44.72
C ALA A 425 37.59 19.84 -46.07
N GLU A 426 38.22 20.91 -46.44
CA GLU A 426 38.34 21.41 -47.82
C GLU A 426 39.01 20.34 -48.69
N LEU A 427 38.47 20.16 -49.87
CA LEU A 427 39.12 19.45 -50.98
C LEU A 427 39.48 20.46 -52.06
N PRO A 428 40.64 20.25 -52.73
CA PRO A 428 41.10 21.09 -53.82
C PRO A 428 40.32 20.90 -55.13
#